data_4de72abd8d744a7e89d6258db89329c1
#
_entry.id   4de72abd8d744a7e89d6258db89329c1
#
_cell.length_a   1.000
_cell.length_b   1.000
_cell.length_c   1.000
_cell.angle_alpha   90.00
_cell.angle_beta   90.00
_cell.angle_gamma   90.00
#
_symmetry.space_group_name_H-M   'P 1'
#
loop_
_entity.id
_entity.type
_entity.pdbx_description
1 polymer ?
#
loop_
_entity_poly.entity_id
_entity_poly.type
_entity_poly.pdbx_seq_one_letter_code
_entity_poly.pdbx_strand_id
1 'polypeptide(L)'
;MYKRQLGVALQALAADEGETPLVAELRRIQNDLFDLGADIATPGESFEPSPMELRIVSSQVEWLEAAIDKANEQLPPLTSFILPGGSLAAAHMHMARVISRRAERALVAASLDVSINPQALNYINRLSDYLFVLCRLINSTRGGDIMWVPGASR
;
A
#
# COMPACT_ATOMS: atom_id res chain seq x y z
N MET A 1 4.50 4.15 -11.74
CA MET A 1 3.34 3.33 -12.20
C MET A 1 2.32 3.09 -11.09
N TYR A 2 2.71 2.65 -9.90
CA TYR A 2 1.85 2.39 -8.72
C TYR A 2 1.06 3.62 -8.22
N LYS A 3 1.60 4.83 -8.34
CA LYS A 3 0.92 6.10 -7.97
C LYS A 3 -0.45 6.28 -8.64
N ARG A 4 -0.57 5.84 -9.90
CA ARG A 4 -1.80 6.00 -10.70
C ARG A 4 -2.91 5.08 -10.22
N GLN A 5 -2.59 3.81 -9.89
CA GLN A 5 -3.57 2.85 -9.41
C GLN A 5 -4.12 3.25 -8.04
N LEU A 6 -3.24 3.74 -7.16
CA LEU A 6 -3.68 4.28 -5.89
C LEU A 6 -4.61 5.48 -6.09
N GLY A 7 -4.32 6.36 -7.08
CA GLY A 7 -5.19 7.47 -7.43
C GLY A 7 -6.59 7.03 -7.88
N VAL A 8 -6.68 5.96 -8.69
CA VAL A 8 -7.97 5.39 -9.12
C VAL A 8 -8.74 4.82 -7.92
N ALA A 9 -8.06 4.06 -7.05
CA ALA A 9 -8.67 3.50 -5.84
C ALA A 9 -9.20 4.60 -4.90
N LEU A 10 -8.40 5.67 -4.72
CA LEU A 10 -8.77 6.84 -3.92
C LEU A 10 -10.01 7.53 -4.50
N GLN A 11 -10.06 7.76 -5.81
CA GLN A 11 -11.23 8.40 -6.43
C GLN A 11 -12.49 7.54 -6.32
N ALA A 12 -12.37 6.22 -6.47
CA ALA A 12 -13.49 5.31 -6.28
C ALA A 12 -14.02 5.36 -4.82
N LEU A 13 -13.11 5.41 -3.83
CA LEU A 13 -13.47 5.53 -2.43
C LEU A 13 -14.11 6.89 -2.12
N ALA A 14 -13.51 7.99 -2.59
CA ALA A 14 -14.01 9.34 -2.36
C ALA A 14 -15.38 9.60 -3.03
N ALA A 15 -15.65 8.95 -4.15
CA ALA A 15 -16.96 9.02 -4.81
C ALA A 15 -18.06 8.34 -3.97
N ASP A 16 -17.71 7.28 -3.24
CA ASP A 16 -18.65 6.54 -2.40
C ASP A 16 -18.85 7.19 -1.02
N GLU A 17 -17.79 7.70 -0.40
CA GLU A 17 -17.76 8.09 1.01
C GLU A 17 -17.46 9.57 1.25
N GLY A 18 -17.06 10.30 0.20
CA GLY A 18 -16.59 11.69 0.35
C GLY A 18 -15.20 11.79 1.02
N GLU A 19 -14.93 12.94 1.63
CA GLU A 19 -13.68 13.19 2.35
C GLU A 19 -13.71 12.53 3.74
N THR A 20 -13.07 11.38 3.85
CA THR A 20 -12.95 10.61 5.09
C THR A 20 -11.49 10.62 5.59
N PRO A 21 -11.23 10.25 6.86
CA PRO A 21 -9.86 10.03 7.34
C PRO A 21 -9.06 9.07 6.45
N LEU A 22 -9.71 8.03 5.93
CA LEU A 22 -9.08 7.07 5.02
C LEU A 22 -8.65 7.70 3.69
N VAL A 23 -9.45 8.60 3.13
CA VAL A 23 -9.08 9.38 1.93
C VAL A 23 -7.86 10.27 2.21
N ALA A 24 -7.79 10.89 3.39
CA ALA A 24 -6.65 11.70 3.79
C ALA A 24 -5.37 10.84 3.97
N GLU A 25 -5.48 9.64 4.56
CA GLU A 25 -4.38 8.68 4.69
C GLU A 25 -3.85 8.23 3.31
N LEU A 26 -4.74 7.95 2.36
CA LEU A 26 -4.34 7.60 0.99
C LEU A 26 -3.66 8.76 0.25
N ARG A 27 -4.08 10.00 0.48
CA ARG A 27 -3.38 11.19 -0.07
C ARG A 27 -1.99 11.36 0.52
N ARG A 28 -1.81 11.11 1.81
CA ARG A 28 -0.49 11.08 2.44
C ARG A 28 0.40 10.06 1.73
N ILE A 29 -0.08 8.83 1.54
CA ILE A 29 0.66 7.78 0.83
C ILE A 29 1.00 8.20 -0.61
N GLN A 30 0.12 8.92 -1.30
CA GLN A 30 0.46 9.45 -2.63
C GLN A 30 1.66 10.41 -2.60
N ASN A 31 1.77 11.28 -1.58
CA ASN A 31 2.94 12.13 -1.39
C ASN A 31 4.19 11.30 -1.08
N ASP A 32 4.10 10.39 -0.11
CA ASP A 32 5.21 9.49 0.24
C ASP A 32 5.72 8.68 -0.97
N LEU A 33 4.84 8.31 -1.90
CA LEU A 33 5.23 7.64 -3.14
C LEU A 33 5.98 8.54 -4.13
N PHE A 34 5.83 9.86 -4.04
CA PHE A 34 6.70 10.79 -4.78
C PHE A 34 8.07 10.86 -4.13
N ASP A 35 8.13 10.93 -2.79
CA ASP A 35 9.38 10.93 -2.04
C ASP A 35 10.14 9.62 -2.25
N LEU A 36 9.45 8.48 -2.21
CA LEU A 36 10.01 7.17 -2.55
C LEU A 36 10.59 7.14 -3.97
N GLY A 37 9.90 7.75 -4.93
CA GLY A 37 10.39 7.85 -6.31
C GLY A 37 11.64 8.70 -6.43
N ALA A 38 11.73 9.79 -5.69
CA ALA A 38 12.91 10.66 -5.63
C ALA A 38 14.08 9.95 -4.96
N ASP A 39 13.84 9.28 -3.82
CA ASP A 39 14.84 8.51 -3.09
C ASP A 39 15.49 7.44 -3.98
N ILE A 40 14.69 6.61 -4.63
CA ILE A 40 15.18 5.53 -5.52
C ILE A 40 15.94 6.10 -6.73
N ALA A 41 15.57 7.28 -7.22
CA ALA A 41 16.21 7.92 -8.35
C ALA A 41 17.52 8.65 -7.99
N THR A 42 17.81 8.83 -6.71
CA THR A 42 19.00 9.54 -6.23
C THR A 42 20.06 8.54 -5.78
N PRO A 43 21.13 8.34 -6.55
CA PRO A 43 22.20 7.42 -6.19
C PRO A 43 22.97 7.96 -4.97
N GLY A 44 23.61 7.05 -4.22
CA GLY A 44 24.46 7.42 -3.10
C GLY A 44 24.61 6.27 -2.10
N GLU A 45 25.55 6.41 -1.21
CA GLU A 45 25.79 5.47 -0.10
C GLU A 45 25.19 5.98 1.22
N SER A 46 24.92 7.29 1.32
CA SER A 46 24.22 7.88 2.44
C SER A 46 22.73 8.03 2.14
N PHE A 47 21.90 7.64 3.08
CA PHE A 47 20.44 7.74 2.99
C PHE A 47 19.87 8.74 4.01
N GLU A 48 20.71 9.63 4.52
CA GLU A 48 20.26 10.74 5.37
C GLU A 48 19.57 11.80 4.52
N PRO A 49 18.35 12.23 4.91
CA PRO A 49 17.65 13.27 4.18
C PRO A 49 18.36 14.61 4.30
N SER A 50 18.33 15.40 3.24
CA SER A 50 18.86 16.77 3.23
C SER A 50 17.89 17.72 2.54
N PRO A 51 18.09 19.05 2.61
CA PRO A 51 17.25 20.00 1.87
C PRO A 51 17.24 19.79 0.35
N MET A 52 18.25 19.10 -0.18
CA MET A 52 18.42 18.83 -1.63
C MET A 52 18.09 17.40 -2.01
N GLU A 53 17.94 16.48 -1.04
CA GLU A 53 17.72 15.06 -1.28
C GLU A 53 16.57 14.54 -0.43
N LEU A 54 15.50 14.17 -1.11
CA LEU A 54 14.38 13.47 -0.48
C LEU A 54 14.76 12.01 -0.24
N ARG A 55 14.56 11.55 0.99
CA ARG A 55 14.77 10.16 1.40
C ARG A 55 13.55 9.68 2.19
N ILE A 56 13.20 8.43 2.04
CA ILE A 56 12.25 7.78 2.94
C ILE A 56 12.91 7.58 4.30
N VAL A 57 12.20 7.95 5.35
CA VAL A 57 12.68 7.88 6.73
C VAL A 57 11.84 6.89 7.56
N SER A 58 12.39 6.43 8.70
CA SER A 58 11.73 5.45 9.58
C SER A 58 10.33 5.87 10.00
N SER A 59 10.12 7.16 10.29
CA SER A 59 8.80 7.66 10.72
C SER A 59 7.68 7.47 9.70
N GLN A 60 8.00 7.40 8.40
CA GLN A 60 7.02 7.07 7.36
C GLN A 60 6.65 5.57 7.39
N VAL A 61 7.62 4.71 7.67
CA VAL A 61 7.40 3.26 7.84
C VAL A 61 6.59 2.99 9.11
N GLU A 62 7.00 3.57 10.23
CA GLU A 62 6.32 3.46 11.53
C GLU A 62 4.86 3.91 11.44
N TRP A 63 4.60 4.98 10.69
CA TRP A 63 3.24 5.42 10.45
C TRP A 63 2.40 4.39 9.69
N LEU A 64 2.95 3.73 8.67
CA LEU A 64 2.25 2.65 7.96
C LEU A 64 1.97 1.47 8.88
N GLU A 65 2.92 1.08 9.73
CA GLU A 65 2.75 0.00 10.70
C GLU A 65 1.62 0.32 11.69
N ALA A 66 1.61 1.52 12.25
CA ALA A 66 0.54 1.96 13.13
C ALA A 66 -0.83 2.02 12.43
N ALA A 67 -0.86 2.41 11.15
CA ALA A 67 -2.09 2.43 10.36
C ALA A 67 -2.60 1.01 10.05
N ILE A 68 -1.71 0.04 9.81
CA ILE A 68 -2.04 -1.39 9.65
C ILE A 68 -2.67 -1.92 10.94
N ASP A 69 -2.04 -1.69 12.08
CA ASP A 69 -2.51 -2.18 13.38
C ASP A 69 -3.90 -1.62 13.69
N LYS A 70 -4.07 -0.32 13.59
CA LYS A 70 -5.35 0.37 13.77
C LYS A 70 -6.49 -0.17 12.88
N ALA A 71 -6.17 -0.49 11.63
CA ALA A 71 -7.15 -1.04 10.69
C ALA A 71 -7.46 -2.51 11.01
N ASN A 72 -6.46 -3.30 11.42
CA ASN A 72 -6.63 -4.70 11.81
C ASN A 72 -7.48 -4.88 13.06
N GLU A 73 -7.42 -3.94 14.02
CA GLU A 73 -8.29 -3.97 15.23
C GLU A 73 -9.78 -4.01 14.90
N GLN A 74 -10.17 -3.52 13.71
CA GLN A 74 -11.56 -3.46 13.25
C GLN A 74 -11.98 -4.69 12.45
N LEU A 75 -11.07 -5.63 12.19
CA LEU A 75 -11.29 -6.75 11.29
C LEU A 75 -11.27 -8.09 12.01
N PRO A 76 -12.19 -9.00 11.68
CA PRO A 76 -12.13 -10.37 12.20
C PRO A 76 -10.91 -11.11 11.64
N PRO A 77 -10.40 -12.13 12.35
CA PRO A 77 -9.35 -13.00 11.85
C PRO A 77 -9.73 -13.64 10.51
N LEU A 78 -8.75 -13.81 9.61
CA LEU A 78 -8.95 -14.53 8.36
C LEU A 78 -9.08 -16.03 8.60
N THR A 79 -10.09 -16.63 8.00
CA THR A 79 -10.34 -18.08 8.04
C THR A 79 -10.03 -18.76 6.71
N SER A 80 -9.86 -18.00 5.63
CA SER A 80 -9.52 -18.47 4.30
C SER A 80 -8.78 -17.37 3.52
N PHE A 81 -8.28 -17.69 2.32
CA PHE A 81 -7.85 -16.68 1.37
C PHE A 81 -9.05 -15.87 0.87
N ILE A 82 -8.82 -14.60 0.56
CA ILE A 82 -9.82 -13.73 -0.05
C ILE A 82 -9.56 -13.60 -1.55
N LEU A 83 -10.64 -13.56 -2.31
CA LEU A 83 -10.58 -13.26 -3.74
C LEU A 83 -10.53 -11.74 -3.94
N PRO A 84 -9.71 -11.24 -4.89
CA PRO A 84 -9.70 -9.81 -5.22
C PRO A 84 -11.05 -9.37 -5.76
N GLY A 85 -11.78 -8.55 -5.00
CA GLY A 85 -13.14 -8.14 -5.39
C GLY A 85 -13.87 -7.43 -4.24
N GLY A 86 -15.20 -7.47 -4.31
CA GLY A 86 -16.10 -6.73 -3.42
C GLY A 86 -16.51 -5.40 -4.05
N SER A 87 -16.41 -4.31 -3.30
CA SER A 87 -16.72 -2.98 -3.83
C SER A 87 -15.71 -2.54 -4.90
N LEU A 88 -16.09 -1.56 -5.72
CA LEU A 88 -15.21 -1.01 -6.75
C LEU A 88 -13.93 -0.43 -6.14
N ALA A 89 -14.04 0.27 -5.01
CA ALA A 89 -12.90 0.81 -4.29
C ALA A 89 -11.95 -0.31 -3.80
N ALA A 90 -12.49 -1.39 -3.21
CA ALA A 90 -11.69 -2.53 -2.77
C ALA A 90 -11.01 -3.24 -3.94
N ALA A 91 -11.70 -3.44 -5.05
CA ALA A 91 -11.12 -4.05 -6.27
C ALA A 91 -9.94 -3.23 -6.82
N HIS A 92 -10.07 -1.91 -6.87
CA HIS A 92 -8.96 -1.02 -7.26
C HIS A 92 -7.82 -1.01 -6.24
N MET A 93 -8.13 -1.15 -4.94
CA MET A 93 -7.12 -1.27 -3.89
C MET A 93 -6.31 -2.56 -4.03
N HIS A 94 -6.97 -3.70 -4.35
CA HIS A 94 -6.27 -4.95 -4.69
C HIS A 94 -5.34 -4.78 -5.90
N MET A 95 -5.75 -4.05 -6.92
CA MET A 95 -4.89 -3.73 -8.06
C MET A 95 -3.67 -2.89 -7.63
N ALA A 96 -3.87 -1.87 -6.81
CA ALA A 96 -2.76 -1.06 -6.27
C ALA A 96 -1.79 -1.93 -5.46
N ARG A 97 -2.30 -2.85 -4.63
CA ARG A 97 -1.50 -3.82 -3.87
C ARG A 97 -0.62 -4.69 -4.77
N VAL A 98 -1.18 -5.30 -5.80
CA VAL A 98 -0.41 -6.18 -6.72
C VAL A 98 0.70 -5.40 -7.41
N ILE A 99 0.45 -4.15 -7.77
CA ILE A 99 1.45 -3.29 -8.41
C ILE A 99 2.53 -2.84 -7.41
N SER A 100 2.18 -2.59 -6.14
CA SER A 100 3.15 -2.33 -5.07
C SER A 100 4.05 -3.55 -4.85
N ARG A 101 3.50 -4.77 -4.81
CA ARG A 101 4.28 -6.01 -4.72
C ARG A 101 5.24 -6.19 -5.90
N ARG A 102 4.81 -5.86 -7.12
CA ARG A 102 5.69 -5.90 -8.29
C ARG A 102 6.83 -4.89 -8.17
N ALA A 103 6.54 -3.68 -7.70
CA ALA A 103 7.56 -2.65 -7.49
C ALA A 103 8.57 -3.06 -6.40
N GLU A 104 8.09 -3.60 -5.29
CA GLU A 104 8.93 -4.15 -4.22
C GLU A 104 9.89 -5.22 -4.74
N ARG A 105 9.39 -6.20 -5.48
CA ARG A 105 10.23 -7.25 -6.06
C ARG A 105 11.30 -6.70 -7.01
N ALA A 106 10.97 -5.70 -7.81
CA ALA A 106 11.93 -5.02 -8.68
C ALA A 106 12.99 -4.26 -7.88
N LEU A 107 12.58 -3.61 -6.78
CA LEU A 107 13.48 -2.88 -5.90
C LEU A 107 14.43 -3.83 -5.14
N VAL A 108 13.92 -4.95 -4.64
CA VAL A 108 14.74 -6.02 -4.03
C VAL A 108 15.74 -6.59 -5.04
N ALA A 109 15.33 -6.81 -6.29
CA ALA A 109 16.27 -7.27 -7.32
C ALA A 109 17.36 -6.22 -7.60
N ALA A 110 17.00 -4.95 -7.70
CA ALA A 110 17.96 -3.87 -7.92
C ALA A 110 18.93 -3.69 -6.74
N SER A 111 18.51 -3.98 -5.50
CA SER A 111 19.37 -3.87 -4.31
C SER A 111 20.54 -4.87 -4.29
N LEU A 112 20.55 -5.85 -5.18
CA LEU A 112 21.68 -6.76 -5.36
C LEU A 112 22.85 -6.10 -6.11
N ASP A 113 22.55 -5.10 -6.92
CA ASP A 113 23.53 -4.44 -7.79
C ASP A 113 23.86 -3.01 -7.35
N VAL A 114 22.94 -2.34 -6.67
CA VAL A 114 23.10 -0.94 -6.25
C VAL A 114 22.63 -0.73 -4.81
N SER A 115 23.23 0.24 -4.11
CA SER A 115 22.79 0.64 -2.78
C SER A 115 21.41 1.29 -2.85
N ILE A 116 20.47 0.77 -2.08
CA ILE A 116 19.10 1.27 -1.97
C ILE A 116 18.81 1.54 -0.49
N ASN A 117 18.16 2.66 -0.21
CA ASN A 117 17.73 3.00 1.13
C ASN A 117 16.88 1.87 1.75
N PRO A 118 17.32 1.29 2.89
CA PRO A 118 16.56 0.24 3.57
C PRO A 118 15.14 0.69 3.95
N GLN A 119 14.95 1.96 4.29
CA GLN A 119 13.62 2.49 4.61
C GLN A 119 12.71 2.54 3.38
N ALA A 120 13.25 2.75 2.19
CA ALA A 120 12.48 2.68 0.94
C ALA A 120 11.96 1.25 0.67
N LEU A 121 12.80 0.22 0.94
CA LEU A 121 12.39 -1.19 0.86
C LEU A 121 11.33 -1.53 1.91
N ASN A 122 11.53 -1.10 3.15
CA ASN A 122 10.57 -1.31 4.24
C ASN A 122 9.23 -0.63 3.93
N TYR A 123 9.28 0.61 3.44
CA TYR A 123 8.07 1.37 3.10
C TYR A 123 7.22 0.67 2.03
N ILE A 124 7.81 0.25 0.92
CA ILE A 124 7.06 -0.40 -0.17
C ILE A 124 6.50 -1.77 0.27
N ASN A 125 7.21 -2.48 1.14
CA ASN A 125 6.74 -3.73 1.74
C ASN A 125 5.52 -3.46 2.64
N ARG A 126 5.63 -2.57 3.65
CA ARG A 126 4.51 -2.20 4.54
C ARG A 126 3.33 -1.61 3.78
N LEU A 127 3.57 -0.83 2.72
CA LEU A 127 2.49 -0.32 1.88
C LEU A 127 1.65 -1.45 1.28
N SER A 128 2.27 -2.53 0.82
CA SER A 128 1.53 -3.67 0.27
C SER A 128 0.63 -4.35 1.31
N ASP A 129 1.09 -4.42 2.57
CA ASP A 129 0.32 -4.98 3.67
C ASP A 129 -0.84 -4.05 4.06
N TYR A 130 -0.57 -2.75 4.13
CA TYR A 130 -1.61 -1.74 4.39
C TYR A 130 -2.73 -1.78 3.35
N LEU A 131 -2.38 -1.81 2.06
CA LEU A 131 -3.36 -1.91 0.98
C LEU A 131 -4.22 -3.18 1.07
N PHE A 132 -3.65 -4.29 1.56
CA PHE A 132 -4.42 -5.52 1.80
C PHE A 132 -5.44 -5.34 2.93
N VAL A 133 -5.01 -4.78 4.05
CA VAL A 133 -5.89 -4.53 5.19
C VAL A 133 -7.00 -3.54 4.80
N LEU A 134 -6.68 -2.52 3.99
CA LEU A 134 -7.67 -1.57 3.48
C LEU A 134 -8.71 -2.22 2.56
N CYS A 135 -8.33 -3.18 1.70
CA CYS A 135 -9.32 -3.91 0.91
C CYS A 135 -10.39 -4.53 1.81
N ARG A 136 -9.96 -5.17 2.90
CA ARG A 136 -10.84 -5.81 3.87
C ARG A 136 -11.70 -4.79 4.63
N LEU A 137 -11.07 -3.70 5.09
CA LEU A 137 -11.77 -2.65 5.82
C LEU A 137 -12.87 -2.01 4.98
N ILE A 138 -12.59 -1.71 3.71
CA ILE A 138 -13.56 -1.17 2.76
C ILE A 138 -14.70 -2.16 2.52
N ASN A 139 -14.40 -3.46 2.40
CA ASN A 139 -15.41 -4.48 2.18
C ASN A 139 -16.23 -4.78 3.45
N SER A 140 -15.68 -4.59 4.64
CA SER A 140 -16.36 -4.94 5.89
C SER A 140 -17.73 -4.25 6.05
N THR A 141 -17.87 -3.02 5.53
CA THR A 141 -19.12 -2.25 5.51
C THR A 141 -19.98 -2.50 4.26
N ARG A 142 -19.54 -3.37 3.34
CA ARG A 142 -20.15 -3.59 2.00
C ARG A 142 -20.37 -5.07 1.67
N GLY A 143 -20.76 -5.86 2.65
CA GLY A 143 -21.05 -7.28 2.49
C GLY A 143 -19.89 -8.22 2.83
N GLY A 144 -18.73 -7.68 3.20
CA GLY A 144 -17.58 -8.47 3.64
C GLY A 144 -16.66 -8.93 2.50
N ASP A 145 -15.62 -9.67 2.89
CA ASP A 145 -14.65 -10.24 1.96
C ASP A 145 -15.25 -11.42 1.17
N ILE A 146 -14.89 -11.52 -0.11
CA ILE A 146 -15.24 -12.69 -0.93
C ILE A 146 -14.21 -13.79 -0.62
N MET A 147 -14.65 -14.82 0.11
CA MET A 147 -13.78 -15.91 0.51
C MET A 147 -13.52 -16.89 -0.62
N TRP A 148 -12.27 -17.38 -0.72
CA TRP A 148 -11.93 -18.49 -1.58
C TRP A 148 -12.49 -19.80 -1.00
N VAL A 149 -13.15 -20.58 -1.86
CA VAL A 149 -13.67 -21.92 -1.55
C VAL A 149 -12.83 -22.95 -2.31
N PRO A 150 -12.02 -23.75 -1.61
CA PRO A 150 -11.19 -24.76 -2.27
C PRO A 150 -12.03 -25.74 -3.10
N GLY A 151 -11.67 -25.90 -4.36
CA GLY A 151 -12.30 -26.90 -5.24
C GLY A 151 -13.76 -26.60 -5.64
N ALA A 152 -14.25 -25.37 -5.48
CA ALA A 152 -15.63 -24.99 -5.81
C ALA A 152 -16.03 -25.25 -7.29
N SER A 153 -15.05 -25.38 -8.18
CA SER A 153 -15.28 -25.62 -9.62
C SER A 153 -14.93 -27.05 -10.06
N ARG A 154 -14.77 -27.99 -9.11
CA ARG A 154 -14.48 -29.40 -9.39
C ARG A 154 -15.73 -30.25 -9.37
#